data_ee34055ddf6d3531ab1caf38a72ecfc4
#
_entry.id   ee34055ddf6d3531ab1caf38a72ecfc4
#
_cell.length_a   1.000
_cell.length_b   1.000
_cell.length_c   1.000
_cell.angle_alpha   90.00
_cell.angle_beta   90.00
_cell.angle_gamma   90.00
#
_symmetry.space_group_name_H-M   'P 1'
#
loop_
_entity.id
_entity.type
_entity.pdbx_description
1 polymer ?
#
loop_
_entity_poly.entity_id
_entity_poly.type
_entity_poly.pdbx_seq_one_letter_code
_entity_poly.pdbx_strand_id
1 'polypeptide(L)'
;MDITSLLLLLLLTAFGWFWFDSLRALEIARRAGKRACDNADVQFLDDTVAGIALALVRNMSGRRLLRRTYRFEFSETGDTRLEGQVVLLGDKIESVTMEPFRMLH
;
A
#
# COMPACT_ATOMS: atom_id res chain seq x y z
N MET A 1 -32.72 6.06 21.87
CA MET A 1 -31.57 6.47 21.11
C MET A 1 -31.85 7.71 20.35
N ASP A 2 -31.11 8.75 20.58
CA ASP A 2 -31.32 9.98 19.84
C ASP A 2 -30.47 9.96 18.56
N ILE A 3 -30.68 10.97 17.73
CA ILE A 3 -29.98 11.08 16.45
C ILE A 3 -28.48 11.20 16.64
N THR A 4 -28.05 11.91 17.68
CA THR A 4 -26.62 12.08 17.95
C THR A 4 -25.94 10.77 18.24
N SER A 5 -26.54 9.94 19.07
CA SER A 5 -26.01 8.62 19.39
C SER A 5 -25.95 7.73 18.15
N LEU A 6 -26.98 7.80 17.30
CA LEU A 6 -27.02 7.02 16.07
C LEU A 6 -25.91 7.45 15.10
N LEU A 7 -25.72 8.76 14.95
CA LEU A 7 -24.66 9.30 14.08
C LEU A 7 -23.27 8.91 14.59
N LEU A 8 -23.06 8.97 15.89
CA LEU A 8 -21.80 8.56 16.48
C LEU A 8 -21.50 7.09 16.23
N LEU A 9 -22.54 6.26 16.35
CA LEU A 9 -22.41 4.83 16.12
C LEU A 9 -22.06 4.55 14.66
N LEU A 10 -22.72 5.24 13.73
CA LEU A 10 -22.44 5.09 12.31
C LEU A 10 -21.02 5.54 11.96
N LEU A 11 -20.56 6.65 12.54
CA LEU A 11 -19.22 7.14 12.34
C LEU A 11 -18.18 6.16 12.87
N LEU A 12 -18.43 5.61 14.04
CA LEU A 12 -17.52 4.66 14.65
C LEU A 12 -17.41 3.37 13.82
N THR A 13 -18.55 2.91 13.32
CA THR A 13 -18.60 1.71 12.48
C THR A 13 -17.85 1.94 11.16
N ALA A 14 -18.09 3.10 10.53
CA ALA A 14 -17.42 3.46 9.28
C ALA A 14 -15.91 3.59 9.48
N PHE A 15 -15.49 4.20 10.60
CA PHE A 15 -14.10 4.36 10.93
C PHE A 15 -13.42 3.00 11.16
N GLY A 16 -14.09 2.12 11.88
CA GLY A 16 -13.56 0.78 12.12
C GLY A 16 -13.41 -0.03 10.85
N TRP A 17 -14.40 0.08 9.96
CA TRP A 17 -14.35 -0.62 8.68
C TRP A 17 -13.22 -0.09 7.81
N PHE A 18 -13.06 1.24 7.76
CA PHE A 18 -11.97 1.86 7.00
C PHE A 18 -10.61 1.45 7.57
N TRP A 19 -10.51 1.35 8.89
CA TRP A 19 -9.29 0.90 9.55
C TRP A 19 -8.91 -0.52 9.11
N PHE A 20 -9.88 -1.43 9.14
CA PHE A 20 -9.66 -2.80 8.72
C PHE A 20 -9.24 -2.87 7.26
N ASP A 21 -9.92 -2.12 6.41
CA ASP A 21 -9.61 -2.08 4.99
C ASP A 21 -8.21 -1.53 4.74
N SER A 22 -7.80 -0.53 5.52
CA SER A 22 -6.46 0.04 5.41
C SER A 22 -5.38 -0.95 5.86
N LEU A 23 -5.64 -1.74 6.88
CA LEU A 23 -4.71 -2.78 7.31
C LEU A 23 -4.57 -3.87 6.27
N ARG A 24 -5.67 -4.25 5.64
CA ARG A 24 -5.62 -5.23 4.55
C ARG A 24 -4.81 -4.69 3.38
N ALA A 25 -5.03 -3.43 3.01
CA ALA A 25 -4.31 -2.81 1.92
C ALA A 25 -2.81 -2.77 2.20
N LEU A 26 -2.43 -2.42 3.43
CA LEU A 26 -1.04 -2.41 3.84
C LEU A 26 -0.41 -3.80 3.73
N GLU A 27 -1.14 -4.84 4.13
CA GLU A 27 -0.64 -6.20 4.04
C GLU A 27 -0.46 -6.64 2.59
N ILE A 28 -1.38 -6.27 1.71
CA ILE A 28 -1.27 -6.56 0.28
C ILE A 28 -0.05 -5.87 -0.30
N ALA A 29 0.17 -4.60 0.07
CA ALA A 29 1.33 -3.83 -0.38
C ALA A 29 2.64 -4.46 0.10
N ARG A 30 2.66 -4.89 1.35
CA ARG A 30 3.84 -5.54 1.94
C ARG A 30 4.20 -6.82 1.19
N ARG A 31 3.20 -7.65 0.92
CA ARG A 31 3.42 -8.90 0.18
C ARG A 31 3.88 -8.64 -1.25
N ALA A 32 3.31 -7.62 -1.89
CA ALA A 32 3.70 -7.26 -3.24
C ALA A 32 5.15 -6.78 -3.28
N GLY A 33 5.53 -5.94 -2.33
CA GLY A 33 6.90 -5.44 -2.23
C GLY A 33 7.89 -6.57 -1.97
N LYS A 34 7.53 -7.47 -1.07
CA LYS A 34 8.39 -8.61 -0.75
C LYS A 34 8.57 -9.52 -1.97
N ARG A 35 7.47 -9.77 -2.69
CA ARG A 35 7.55 -10.62 -3.89
C ARG A 35 8.42 -9.98 -4.97
N ALA A 36 8.28 -8.65 -5.16
CA ALA A 36 9.10 -7.94 -6.12
C ALA A 36 10.57 -8.00 -5.76
N CYS A 37 10.90 -7.87 -4.48
CA CYS A 37 12.27 -7.96 -4.00
C CYS A 37 12.82 -9.37 -4.16
N ASP A 38 12.01 -10.39 -3.87
CA ASP A 38 12.43 -11.78 -4.04
C ASP A 38 12.73 -12.08 -5.50
N ASN A 39 11.89 -11.57 -6.41
CA ASN A 39 12.10 -11.76 -7.85
C ASN A 39 13.33 -11.03 -8.35
N ALA A 40 13.67 -9.91 -7.75
CA ALA A 40 14.85 -9.13 -8.12
C ALA A 40 16.11 -9.55 -7.35
N ASP A 41 15.97 -10.49 -6.42
CA ASP A 41 17.06 -11.00 -5.60
C ASP A 41 17.69 -9.89 -4.75
N VAL A 42 16.85 -9.05 -4.16
CA VAL A 42 17.28 -8.00 -3.23
C VAL A 42 16.55 -8.18 -1.90
N GLN A 43 17.08 -7.55 -0.88
CA GLN A 43 16.52 -7.68 0.47
C GLN A 43 15.39 -6.68 0.70
N PHE A 44 14.23 -7.18 1.06
CA PHE A 44 13.09 -6.36 1.41
C PHE A 44 13.18 -5.91 2.87
N LEU A 45 12.99 -4.63 3.11
CA LEU A 45 13.04 -4.07 4.46
C LEU A 45 11.61 -3.86 4.95
N ASP A 46 11.07 -4.86 5.62
CA ASP A 46 9.66 -4.90 6.06
C ASP A 46 9.21 -3.69 6.83
N ASP A 47 10.06 -3.19 7.70
CA ASP A 47 9.69 -2.12 8.61
C ASP A 47 9.54 -0.76 7.92
N THR A 48 9.88 -0.69 6.65
CA THR A 48 9.88 0.58 5.94
C THR A 48 8.62 0.80 5.08
N VAL A 49 7.71 -0.15 5.06
CA VAL A 49 6.49 -0.01 4.24
C VAL A 49 5.59 1.06 4.85
N ALA A 50 5.31 2.10 4.10
CA ALA A 50 4.49 3.21 4.57
C ALA A 50 3.60 3.76 3.48
N GLY A 51 2.38 4.10 3.83
CA GLY A 51 1.48 4.76 2.89
C GLY A 51 1.89 6.21 2.69
N ILE A 52 2.01 6.64 1.45
CA ILE A 52 2.45 7.99 1.13
C ILE A 52 1.42 8.80 0.35
N ALA A 53 0.42 8.15 -0.23
CA ALA A 53 -0.60 8.87 -0.99
C ALA A 53 -1.91 8.09 -1.00
N LEU A 54 -3.00 8.84 -1.04
CA LEU A 54 -4.34 8.30 -1.11
C LEU A 54 -5.14 9.17 -2.06
N ALA A 55 -5.73 8.57 -3.06
CA ALA A 55 -6.53 9.30 -4.03
C ALA A 55 -7.79 8.53 -4.39
N LEU A 56 -8.86 9.25 -4.65
CA LEU A 56 -10.09 8.64 -5.14
C LEU A 56 -10.09 8.77 -6.65
N VAL A 57 -10.11 7.65 -7.35
CA VAL A 57 -10.06 7.65 -8.81
C VAL A 57 -11.22 6.88 -9.37
N ARG A 58 -11.55 7.13 -10.63
CA ARG A 58 -12.62 6.43 -11.32
C ARG A 58 -11.98 5.46 -12.32
N ASN A 59 -12.38 4.20 -12.26
CA ASN A 59 -11.86 3.21 -13.18
C ASN A 59 -12.60 3.29 -14.53
N MET A 60 -12.24 2.42 -15.46
CA MET A 60 -12.84 2.41 -16.81
C MET A 60 -14.32 2.06 -16.79
N SER A 61 -14.78 1.36 -15.76
CA SER A 61 -16.19 1.04 -15.59
C SER A 61 -16.99 2.16 -14.95
N GLY A 62 -16.35 3.27 -14.60
CA GLY A 62 -17.01 4.38 -13.92
C GLY A 62 -17.10 4.24 -12.41
N ARG A 63 -16.59 3.17 -11.84
CA ARG A 63 -16.60 2.98 -10.38
C ARG A 63 -15.49 3.78 -9.74
N ARG A 64 -15.81 4.36 -8.58
CA ARG A 64 -14.81 5.09 -7.81
C ARG A 64 -14.08 4.13 -6.90
N LEU A 65 -12.78 4.15 -6.97
CA LEU A 65 -11.92 3.30 -6.18
C LEU A 65 -10.84 4.14 -5.53
N LEU A 66 -10.37 3.68 -4.37
CA LEU A 66 -9.27 4.33 -3.70
C LEU A 66 -7.95 3.82 -4.28
N ARG A 67 -7.13 4.74 -4.73
CA ARG A 67 -5.77 4.43 -5.13
C ARG A 67 -4.87 4.75 -3.95
N ARG A 68 -4.19 3.75 -3.44
CA ARG A 68 -3.26 3.90 -2.33
C ARG A 68 -1.86 3.62 -2.84
N THR A 69 -0.94 4.51 -2.52
CA THR A 69 0.46 4.36 -2.89
C THR A 69 1.26 4.10 -1.62
N TYR A 70 2.05 3.04 -1.63
CA TYR A 70 2.90 2.68 -0.50
C TYR A 70 4.35 2.71 -0.96
N ARG A 71 5.20 3.19 -0.07
CA ARG A 71 6.64 3.20 -0.30
C ARG A 71 7.27 2.14 0.57
N PHE A 72 8.27 1.47 0.05
CA PHE A 72 9.07 0.54 0.83
C PHE A 72 10.53 0.74 0.47
N GLU A 73 11.40 0.26 1.33
CA GLU A 73 12.82 0.30 1.06
C GLU A 73 13.36 -1.10 0.86
N PHE A 74 14.38 -1.21 0.06
CA PHE A 74 15.05 -2.49 -0.17
C PHE A 74 16.56 -2.24 -0.27
N SER A 75 17.32 -3.31 -0.15
CA SER A 75 18.76 -3.24 -0.19
C SER A 75 19.31 -4.31 -1.11
N GLU A 76 20.24 -3.95 -1.96
CA GLU A 76 20.90 -4.94 -2.81
C GLU A 76 22.10 -5.59 -2.12
N THR A 77 22.71 -4.91 -1.16
CA THR A 77 23.91 -5.43 -0.50
C THR A 77 23.80 -5.52 1.01
N GLY A 78 22.69 -5.08 1.58
CA GLY A 78 22.52 -4.96 3.02
C GLY A 78 22.91 -3.61 3.58
N ASP A 79 23.73 -2.85 2.85
CA ASP A 79 24.20 -1.54 3.30
C ASP A 79 23.51 -0.40 2.58
N THR A 80 23.00 -0.64 1.38
CA THR A 80 22.35 0.39 0.58
C THR A 80 20.86 0.45 0.89
N ARG A 81 20.25 1.60 0.62
CA ARG A 81 18.81 1.74 0.74
C ARG A 81 18.25 2.38 -0.53
N LEU A 82 17.41 1.64 -1.19
CA LEU A 82 16.72 2.08 -2.39
C LEU A 82 15.23 2.03 -2.13
N GLU A 83 14.47 2.78 -2.89
CA GLU A 83 13.03 2.86 -2.70
C GLU A 83 12.26 2.17 -3.80
N GLY A 84 11.15 1.57 -3.41
CA GLY A 84 10.17 1.06 -4.33
C GLY A 84 8.80 1.56 -3.95
N GLN A 85 7.85 1.42 -4.85
CA GLN A 85 6.47 1.82 -4.62
C GLN A 85 5.52 0.74 -5.08
N VAL A 86 4.47 0.54 -4.29
CA VAL A 86 3.36 -0.34 -4.65
C VAL A 86 2.12 0.53 -4.74
N VAL A 87 1.44 0.48 -5.86
CA VAL A 87 0.18 1.21 -6.04
C VAL A 87 -0.95 0.21 -6.07
N LEU A 88 -1.90 0.38 -5.17
CA LEU A 88 -3.11 -0.43 -5.11
C LEU A 88 -4.29 0.36 -5.63
N LEU A 89 -5.14 -0.30 -6.39
CA LEU A 89 -6.41 0.26 -6.81
C LEU A 89 -7.50 -0.61 -6.19
N GLY A 90 -8.15 -0.09 -5.16
CA GLY A 90 -9.03 -0.90 -4.32
C GLY A 90 -8.19 -1.92 -3.56
N ASP A 91 -8.47 -3.19 -3.75
CA ASP A 91 -7.72 -4.27 -3.11
C ASP A 91 -6.79 -5.00 -4.10
N LYS A 92 -6.62 -4.44 -5.30
CA LYS A 92 -5.79 -5.05 -6.32
C LYS A 92 -4.55 -4.24 -6.58
N ILE A 93 -3.46 -4.92 -6.90
CA ILE A 93 -2.19 -4.28 -7.21
C ILE A 93 -2.27 -3.70 -8.61
N GLU A 94 -2.09 -2.38 -8.71
CA GLU A 94 -2.06 -1.69 -10.00
C GLU A 94 -0.66 -1.73 -10.58
N SER A 95 0.35 -1.45 -9.76
CA SER A 95 1.74 -1.47 -10.21
C SER A 95 2.69 -1.62 -9.04
N VAL A 96 3.87 -2.15 -9.34
CA VAL A 96 4.98 -2.19 -8.41
C VAL A 96 6.20 -1.69 -9.17
N THR A 97 6.79 -0.61 -8.68
CA THR A 97 7.98 -0.06 -9.29
C THR A 97 9.11 -0.06 -8.29
N MET A 98 10.30 -0.27 -8.74
CA MET A 98 11.49 -0.26 -7.91
C MET A 98 12.51 0.68 -8.52
N GLU A 99 13.15 1.46 -7.65
CA GLU A 99 14.23 2.32 -8.06
C GLU A 99 15.28 1.49 -8.77
N PRO A 100 15.88 1.96 -9.87
CA PRO A 100 16.88 1.17 -10.58
C PRO A 100 18.06 0.89 -9.67
N PHE A 101 18.29 -0.38 -9.40
CA PHE A 101 19.48 -0.76 -8.65
C PHE A 101 20.54 -1.24 -9.63
N ARG A 102 21.79 -1.01 -9.27
CA ARG A 102 22.83 -1.38 -10.15
C ARG A 102 23.15 -2.78 -10.02
N MET A 103 22.84 -3.45 -11.01
CA MET A 103 23.23 -4.78 -11.09
C MET A 103 24.59 -4.82 -11.67
N LEU A 104 25.50 -4.28 -11.14
CA LEU A 104 26.63 -4.20 -11.62
C LEU A 104 27.34 -5.03 -11.58
N HIS A 105 27.75 -5.07 -12.06
CA HIS A 105 28.44 -5.67 -12.50
C HIS A 105 29.79 -5.41 -12.90
#